data_02356c12439d6b19228f2a666d369756
#
_entry.id   02356c12439d6b19228f2a666d369756
#
_cell.length_a   1.000
_cell.length_b   1.000
_cell.length_c   1.000
_cell.angle_alpha   90.00
_cell.angle_beta   90.00
_cell.angle_gamma   90.00
#
_symmetry.space_group_name_H-M   'P 1'
#
loop_
_entity.id
_entity.type
_entity.pdbx_description
1 polymer ?
#
loop_
_entity_poly.entity_id
_entity_poly.type
_entity_poly.pdbx_seq_one_letter_code
_entity_poly.pdbx_strand_id
1 'polypeptide(L)'
;GAELSKNIQLLYPHTLAVFSMYAYNAKGISGWDDLKGRKILNGPPRGAATGNSRALAQFFGGVKHGQDYESVTVNWNQASAAIVDGTADAAVLTVHFPGPRETRNSAAGAMTLWSMPKAKFESEPAQKLLNKPGSVPYMAPVSFIQEMMGSNWTVASEDGTFRGMAVTGGDFVNKSMDEELAYQLTRAHIENVDAIKAIAPFMATLNHGVTDPKVAGLCGPNPVKFHPGAVRAWEEAGHSLPDCAKP
;
A
#
# COMPACT_ATOMS: atom_id res chain seq x y z
N GLY A 1 -9.77 -17.43 -1.64
CA GLY A 1 -10.01 -16.11 -1.00
C GLY A 1 -11.46 -15.98 -0.56
N ALA A 2 -12.42 -16.07 -1.49
CA ALA A 2 -13.85 -15.87 -1.19
C ALA A 2 -14.41 -16.86 -0.14
N GLU A 3 -13.91 -18.08 -0.10
CA GLU A 3 -14.36 -19.08 0.90
C GLU A 3 -13.77 -18.77 2.29
N LEU A 4 -12.51 -18.36 2.33
CA LEU A 4 -11.86 -17.96 3.60
C LEU A 4 -12.51 -16.70 4.18
N SER A 5 -12.87 -15.73 3.34
CA SER A 5 -13.49 -14.47 3.81
C SER A 5 -14.83 -14.66 4.53
N LYS A 6 -15.52 -15.77 4.29
CA LYS A 6 -16.77 -16.11 4.99
C LYS A 6 -16.58 -16.49 6.45
N ASN A 7 -15.35 -16.87 6.84
CA ASN A 7 -15.02 -17.38 8.16
C ASN A 7 -14.13 -16.43 8.97
N ILE A 8 -13.81 -15.26 8.45
CA ILE A 8 -13.01 -14.26 9.14
C ILE A 8 -13.82 -12.98 9.36
N GLN A 9 -13.49 -12.28 10.42
CA GLN A 9 -14.00 -10.95 10.77
C GLN A 9 -12.87 -10.03 11.16
N LEU A 10 -13.07 -8.74 10.94
CA LEU A 10 -12.09 -7.69 11.16
C LEU A 10 -12.13 -7.22 12.61
N LEU A 11 -10.97 -7.07 13.23
CA LEU A 11 -10.82 -6.39 14.51
C LEU A 11 -10.40 -4.92 14.31
N TYR A 12 -9.33 -4.71 13.54
CA TYR A 12 -8.65 -3.42 13.45
C TYR A 12 -8.18 -3.17 12.00
N PRO A 13 -8.72 -2.15 11.30
CA PRO A 13 -8.32 -1.83 9.94
C PRO A 13 -7.01 -1.04 9.92
N HIS A 14 -6.22 -1.22 8.86
CA HIS A 14 -5.04 -0.40 8.59
C HIS A 14 -4.68 -0.38 7.10
N THR A 15 -3.94 0.64 6.66
CA THR A 15 -3.23 0.65 5.39
C THR A 15 -1.77 0.28 5.64
N LEU A 16 -1.25 -0.66 4.83
CA LEU A 16 0.10 -1.21 5.04
C LEU A 16 1.17 -0.45 4.27
N ALA A 17 0.87 0.02 3.07
CA ALA A 17 1.83 0.67 2.17
C ALA A 17 1.12 1.23 0.95
N VAL A 18 1.83 2.01 0.13
CA VAL A 18 1.31 2.56 -1.12
C VAL A 18 2.12 2.04 -2.30
N PHE A 19 1.49 1.41 -3.29
CA PHE A 19 2.15 1.08 -4.54
C PHE A 19 2.42 2.32 -5.36
N SER A 20 3.66 2.43 -5.85
CA SER A 20 4.07 3.39 -6.86
C SER A 20 5.31 2.88 -7.60
N MET A 21 5.88 3.74 -8.43
CA MET A 21 7.11 3.46 -9.17
C MET A 21 8.26 4.29 -8.62
N TYR A 22 9.45 3.68 -8.49
CA TYR A 22 10.66 4.39 -8.10
C TYR A 22 11.91 3.78 -8.73
N ALA A 23 12.93 4.60 -8.90
CA ALA A 23 14.25 4.19 -9.39
C ALA A 23 15.35 5.14 -8.93
N TYR A 24 16.63 4.72 -9.07
CA TYR A 24 17.76 5.64 -8.98
C TYR A 24 17.76 6.62 -10.14
N ASN A 25 18.10 7.89 -9.86
CA ASN A 25 18.22 8.93 -10.89
C ASN A 25 19.26 8.55 -11.95
N ALA A 26 20.32 7.85 -11.56
CA ALA A 26 21.37 7.36 -12.45
C ALA A 26 20.88 6.35 -13.51
N LYS A 27 19.69 5.77 -13.34
CA LYS A 27 19.10 4.86 -14.34
C LYS A 27 18.46 5.59 -15.52
N GLY A 28 18.36 6.93 -15.47
CA GLY A 28 17.84 7.75 -16.55
C GLY A 28 16.38 7.47 -16.90
N ILE A 29 15.59 6.98 -15.93
CA ILE A 29 14.15 6.75 -16.09
C ILE A 29 13.44 8.07 -15.83
N SER A 30 12.56 8.46 -16.75
CA SER A 30 11.85 9.74 -16.72
C SER A 30 10.41 9.65 -16.20
N GLY A 31 9.85 8.46 -16.13
CA GLY A 31 8.47 8.24 -15.65
C GLY A 31 7.90 6.88 -16.03
N TRP A 32 6.60 6.73 -15.84
CA TRP A 32 5.88 5.49 -16.10
C TRP A 32 5.97 5.02 -17.57
N ASP A 33 6.10 5.92 -18.52
CA ASP A 33 6.18 5.60 -19.95
C ASP A 33 7.59 5.11 -20.38
N ASP A 34 8.58 5.15 -19.48
CA ASP A 34 9.97 4.73 -19.75
C ASP A 34 10.32 3.35 -19.14
N LEU A 35 9.35 2.47 -19.03
CA LEU A 35 9.52 1.14 -18.46
C LEU A 35 9.83 0.05 -19.50
N LYS A 36 9.66 0.34 -20.79
CA LYS A 36 9.91 -0.63 -21.86
C LYS A 36 11.39 -1.00 -21.94
N GLY A 37 11.68 -2.29 -22.04
CA GLY A 37 13.04 -2.83 -22.08
C GLY A 37 13.79 -2.85 -20.75
N ARG A 38 13.18 -2.37 -19.66
CA ARG A 38 13.81 -2.30 -18.34
C ARG A 38 13.65 -3.60 -17.55
N LYS A 39 14.48 -3.77 -16.52
CA LYS A 39 14.32 -4.77 -15.48
C LYS A 39 13.55 -4.17 -14.32
N ILE A 40 12.32 -4.64 -14.10
CA ILE A 40 11.41 -4.04 -13.11
C ILE A 40 11.20 -5.01 -11.93
N LEU A 41 11.54 -4.56 -10.73
CA LEU A 41 11.23 -5.28 -9.51
C LEU A 41 9.72 -5.25 -9.24
N ASN A 42 9.10 -6.43 -9.26
CA ASN A 42 7.66 -6.62 -9.04
C ASN A 42 7.32 -7.26 -7.68
N GLY A 43 8.31 -7.53 -6.83
CA GLY A 43 8.12 -8.12 -5.51
C GLY A 43 8.37 -9.61 -5.44
N PRO A 44 7.76 -10.32 -4.48
CA PRO A 44 7.99 -11.75 -4.28
C PRO A 44 7.56 -12.59 -5.49
N PRO A 45 8.12 -13.81 -5.68
CA PRO A 45 7.75 -14.68 -6.79
C PRO A 45 6.25 -15.06 -6.83
N ARG A 46 5.58 -14.97 -5.69
CA ARG A 46 4.15 -15.32 -5.54
C ARG A 46 3.43 -14.29 -4.66
N GLY A 47 2.13 -14.13 -4.87
CA GLY A 47 1.26 -13.33 -4.01
C GLY A 47 0.66 -12.10 -4.68
N ALA A 48 -0.17 -11.39 -3.93
CA ALA A 48 -0.91 -10.23 -4.41
C ALA A 48 0.01 -9.07 -4.83
N ALA A 49 1.15 -8.90 -4.17
CA ALA A 49 2.09 -7.81 -4.46
C ALA A 49 2.58 -7.86 -5.91
N THR A 50 3.02 -9.02 -6.38
CA THR A 50 3.51 -9.21 -7.76
C THR A 50 2.39 -9.02 -8.78
N GLY A 51 1.20 -9.56 -8.50
CA GLY A 51 0.03 -9.36 -9.36
C GLY A 51 -0.35 -7.88 -9.49
N ASN A 52 -0.38 -7.16 -8.38
CA ASN A 52 -0.66 -5.72 -8.36
C ASN A 52 0.41 -4.92 -9.10
N SER A 53 1.68 -5.18 -8.80
CA SER A 53 2.80 -4.51 -9.45
C SER A 53 2.75 -4.64 -10.98
N ARG A 54 2.56 -5.85 -11.49
CA ARG A 54 2.45 -6.12 -12.94
C ARG A 54 1.22 -5.44 -13.55
N ALA A 55 0.08 -5.47 -12.87
CA ALA A 55 -1.12 -4.79 -13.34
C ALA A 55 -0.93 -3.27 -13.41
N LEU A 56 -0.26 -2.69 -12.42
CA LEU A 56 0.05 -1.25 -12.41
C LEU A 56 1.06 -0.87 -13.51
N ALA A 57 2.13 -1.65 -13.70
CA ALA A 57 3.08 -1.44 -14.80
C ALA A 57 2.38 -1.52 -16.16
N GLN A 58 1.48 -2.49 -16.34
CA GLN A 58 0.71 -2.62 -17.58
C GLN A 58 -0.25 -1.45 -17.78
N PHE A 59 -0.98 -1.03 -16.76
CA PHE A 59 -1.98 0.02 -16.90
C PHE A 59 -1.35 1.41 -17.03
N PHE A 60 -0.45 1.76 -16.12
CA PHE A 60 0.15 3.09 -16.06
C PHE A 60 1.35 3.26 -17.00
N GLY A 61 2.17 2.22 -17.15
CA GLY A 61 3.35 2.23 -18.03
C GLY A 61 3.11 1.67 -19.43
N GLY A 62 1.95 1.07 -19.70
CA GLY A 62 1.67 0.48 -21.01
C GLY A 62 2.52 -0.74 -21.35
N VAL A 63 3.18 -1.37 -20.37
CA VAL A 63 4.17 -2.45 -20.59
C VAL A 63 3.72 -3.76 -19.94
N LYS A 64 3.88 -4.86 -20.67
CA LYS A 64 3.50 -6.20 -20.21
C LYS A 64 4.73 -7.03 -19.84
N HIS A 65 4.72 -7.60 -18.64
CA HIS A 65 5.84 -8.43 -18.18
C HIS A 65 6.08 -9.63 -19.08
N GLY A 66 7.34 -9.97 -19.31
CA GLY A 66 7.76 -11.06 -20.19
C GLY A 66 7.63 -10.77 -21.69
N GLN A 67 7.10 -9.60 -22.07
CA GLN A 67 7.02 -9.13 -23.46
C GLN A 67 7.77 -7.80 -23.64
N ASP A 68 7.39 -6.79 -22.84
CA ASP A 68 7.91 -5.42 -23.00
C ASP A 68 8.98 -5.10 -21.94
N TYR A 69 9.05 -5.83 -20.85
CA TYR A 69 10.05 -5.67 -19.79
C TYR A 69 10.36 -7.01 -19.08
N GLU A 70 11.53 -7.08 -18.46
CA GLU A 70 11.95 -8.20 -17.62
C GLU A 70 11.41 -8.02 -16.19
N SER A 71 10.57 -8.96 -15.72
CA SER A 71 10.04 -8.94 -14.35
C SER A 71 11.01 -9.59 -13.39
N VAL A 72 11.65 -8.79 -12.55
CA VAL A 72 12.48 -9.25 -11.43
C VAL A 72 11.59 -9.58 -10.25
N THR A 73 11.69 -10.78 -9.72
CA THR A 73 10.96 -11.22 -8.52
C THR A 73 11.90 -11.81 -7.50
N VAL A 74 11.90 -11.24 -6.30
CA VAL A 74 12.74 -11.67 -5.17
C VAL A 74 11.94 -11.56 -3.87
N ASN A 75 12.34 -12.28 -2.84
CA ASN A 75 11.71 -12.17 -1.53
C ASN A 75 11.89 -10.76 -0.94
N TRP A 76 11.01 -10.36 -0.02
CA TRP A 76 10.99 -9.02 0.55
C TRP A 76 12.33 -8.56 1.15
N ASN A 77 13.05 -9.47 1.82
CA ASN A 77 14.36 -9.17 2.41
C ASN A 77 15.46 -8.92 1.35
N GLN A 78 15.26 -9.34 0.11
CA GLN A 78 16.18 -9.16 -1.02
C GLN A 78 15.82 -7.96 -1.91
N ALA A 79 14.62 -7.39 -1.71
CA ALA A 79 14.09 -6.33 -2.57
C ALA A 79 14.97 -5.06 -2.59
N SER A 80 15.58 -4.70 -1.45
CA SER A 80 16.52 -3.57 -1.40
C SER A 80 17.81 -3.88 -2.18
N ALA A 81 18.37 -5.07 -2.00
CA ALA A 81 19.59 -5.49 -2.70
C ALA A 81 19.38 -5.43 -4.23
N ALA A 82 18.27 -5.96 -4.74
CA ALA A 82 17.98 -5.97 -6.18
C ALA A 82 17.96 -4.57 -6.82
N ILE A 83 17.63 -3.53 -6.08
CA ILE A 83 17.70 -2.14 -6.54
C ILE A 83 19.12 -1.60 -6.39
N VAL A 84 19.77 -1.82 -5.23
CA VAL A 84 21.10 -1.27 -4.91
C VAL A 84 22.18 -1.85 -5.81
N ASP A 85 22.17 -3.15 -6.08
CA ASP A 85 23.16 -3.84 -6.92
C ASP A 85 22.88 -3.74 -8.43
N GLY A 86 21.76 -3.13 -8.81
CA GLY A 86 21.38 -2.95 -10.21
C GLY A 86 20.78 -4.18 -10.88
N THR A 87 20.42 -5.22 -10.15
CA THR A 87 19.65 -6.37 -10.66
C THR A 87 18.32 -5.91 -11.25
N ALA A 88 17.72 -4.85 -10.69
CA ALA A 88 16.56 -4.16 -11.24
C ALA A 88 16.89 -2.69 -11.55
N ASP A 89 16.32 -2.15 -12.61
CA ASP A 89 16.47 -0.75 -13.01
C ASP A 89 15.47 0.16 -12.30
N ALA A 90 14.27 -0.35 -12.06
CA ALA A 90 13.19 0.32 -11.35
C ALA A 90 12.41 -0.68 -10.51
N ALA A 91 11.61 -0.16 -9.60
CA ALA A 91 10.59 -0.94 -8.90
C ALA A 91 9.20 -0.35 -9.17
N VAL A 92 8.24 -1.22 -9.46
CA VAL A 92 6.83 -0.93 -9.31
C VAL A 92 6.37 -1.75 -8.12
N LEU A 93 6.33 -1.15 -6.94
CA LEU A 93 6.21 -1.89 -5.68
C LEU A 93 5.62 -1.01 -4.59
N THR A 94 5.29 -1.62 -3.47
CA THR A 94 4.88 -0.89 -2.27
C THR A 94 6.01 0.01 -1.75
N VAL A 95 5.66 1.20 -1.32
CA VAL A 95 6.53 2.19 -0.70
C VAL A 95 5.95 2.57 0.66
N HIS A 96 6.82 2.73 1.64
CA HIS A 96 6.54 3.45 2.88
C HIS A 96 7.21 4.83 2.79
N PHE A 97 6.81 5.78 3.63
CA PHE A 97 7.28 7.17 3.53
C PHE A 97 8.11 7.63 4.76
N PRO A 98 9.42 7.26 4.90
CA PRO A 98 10.13 6.12 4.33
C PRO A 98 10.03 4.89 5.23
N GLY A 99 10.21 3.70 4.65
CA GLY A 99 10.45 2.46 5.39
C GLY A 99 11.92 2.08 5.43
N PRO A 100 12.26 0.97 6.10
CA PRO A 100 13.65 0.51 6.17
C PRO A 100 14.29 0.21 4.79
N ARG A 101 13.48 -0.21 3.82
CA ARG A 101 13.94 -0.43 2.44
C ARG A 101 14.23 0.88 1.75
N GLU A 102 13.34 1.83 1.81
CA GLU A 102 13.45 3.16 1.20
C GLU A 102 14.65 3.90 1.78
N THR A 103 14.86 3.83 3.09
CA THR A 103 16.03 4.42 3.77
C THR A 103 17.34 3.80 3.29
N ARG A 104 17.42 2.45 3.19
CA ARG A 104 18.60 1.77 2.66
C ARG A 104 18.88 2.13 1.20
N ASN A 105 17.85 2.16 0.37
CA ASN A 105 18.01 2.48 -1.04
C ASN A 105 18.53 3.91 -1.22
N SER A 106 17.96 4.89 -0.54
CA SER A 106 18.40 6.29 -0.66
C SER A 106 19.77 6.59 -0.05
N ALA A 107 20.25 5.73 0.86
CA ALA A 107 21.62 5.83 1.36
C ALA A 107 22.67 5.48 0.28
N ALA A 108 22.31 4.69 -0.72
CA ALA A 108 23.19 4.30 -1.82
C ALA A 108 23.14 5.27 -3.02
N GLY A 109 22.19 6.19 -3.10
CA GLY A 109 22.10 7.18 -4.17
C GLY A 109 20.76 7.91 -4.22
N ALA A 110 20.74 9.01 -4.97
CA ALA A 110 19.53 9.80 -5.18
C ALA A 110 18.48 9.03 -5.99
N MET A 111 17.23 9.12 -5.56
CA MET A 111 16.10 8.37 -6.12
C MET A 111 14.95 9.28 -6.50
N THR A 112 14.15 8.83 -7.46
CA THR A 112 12.85 9.44 -7.77
C THR A 112 11.72 8.46 -7.51
N LEU A 113 10.67 8.98 -6.88
CA LEU A 113 9.36 8.33 -6.68
C LEU A 113 8.34 9.04 -7.59
N TRP A 114 7.74 8.33 -8.51
CA TRP A 114 6.77 8.92 -9.45
C TRP A 114 5.34 8.69 -9.01
N SER A 115 4.59 9.78 -8.94
CA SER A 115 3.13 9.74 -8.87
C SER A 115 2.55 8.98 -10.08
N MET A 116 1.42 8.32 -9.92
CA MET A 116 0.66 7.81 -11.07
C MET A 116 0.16 8.99 -11.91
N PRO A 117 0.24 8.92 -13.27
CA PRO A 117 -0.21 9.98 -14.16
C PRO A 117 -1.68 10.34 -13.91
N LYS A 118 -1.96 11.65 -13.76
CA LYS A 118 -3.26 12.18 -13.34
C LYS A 118 -4.41 11.69 -14.23
N ALA A 119 -4.30 11.90 -15.53
CA ALA A 119 -5.36 11.55 -16.47
C ALA A 119 -5.67 10.05 -16.47
N LYS A 120 -4.64 9.19 -16.37
CA LYS A 120 -4.82 7.74 -16.25
C LYS A 120 -5.45 7.38 -14.89
N PHE A 121 -4.96 7.98 -13.78
CA PHE A 121 -5.44 7.69 -12.43
C PHE A 121 -6.93 8.04 -12.25
N GLU A 122 -7.38 9.17 -12.79
CA GLU A 122 -8.76 9.64 -12.69
C GLU A 122 -9.73 8.89 -13.62
N SER A 123 -9.23 8.05 -14.53
CA SER A 123 -10.06 7.29 -15.45
C SER A 123 -10.85 6.18 -14.76
N GLU A 124 -12.05 5.88 -15.26
CA GLU A 124 -12.88 4.79 -14.74
C GLU A 124 -12.16 3.43 -14.71
N PRO A 125 -11.41 3.01 -15.76
CA PRO A 125 -10.65 1.77 -15.71
C PRO A 125 -9.58 1.74 -14.62
N ALA A 126 -8.89 2.87 -14.35
CA ALA A 126 -7.95 2.95 -13.24
C ALA A 126 -8.66 2.84 -11.89
N GLN A 127 -9.75 3.57 -11.70
CA GLN A 127 -10.52 3.49 -10.46
C GLN A 127 -11.02 2.07 -10.18
N LYS A 128 -11.40 1.33 -11.21
CA LYS A 128 -11.75 -0.10 -11.11
C LYS A 128 -10.57 -0.99 -10.72
N LEU A 129 -9.37 -0.70 -11.25
CA LEU A 129 -8.12 -1.39 -10.91
C LEU A 129 -7.69 -1.10 -9.48
N LEU A 130 -7.82 0.14 -9.03
CA LEU A 130 -7.35 0.61 -7.72
C LEU A 130 -8.31 0.23 -6.59
N ASN A 131 -9.63 0.19 -6.86
CA ASN A 131 -10.69 -0.17 -5.90
C ASN A 131 -11.04 -1.66 -6.00
N LYS A 132 -10.11 -2.54 -5.64
CA LYS A 132 -10.35 -3.99 -5.59
C LYS A 132 -10.04 -4.53 -4.19
N PRO A 133 -10.48 -5.76 -3.85
CA PRO A 133 -10.22 -6.32 -2.52
C PRO A 133 -8.77 -6.14 -2.09
N GLY A 134 -8.56 -5.47 -0.95
CA GLY A 134 -7.25 -5.18 -0.39
C GLY A 134 -6.54 -3.93 -0.95
N SER A 135 -7.24 -3.07 -1.70
CA SER A 135 -6.65 -1.80 -2.16
C SER A 135 -7.66 -0.67 -2.32
N VAL A 136 -7.18 0.56 -2.23
CA VAL A 136 -7.93 1.80 -2.51
C VAL A 136 -7.02 2.81 -3.22
N PRO A 137 -7.58 3.78 -3.97
CA PRO A 137 -6.81 4.92 -4.46
C PRO A 137 -6.19 5.69 -3.30
N TYR A 138 -4.96 6.15 -3.48
CA TYR A 138 -4.24 6.97 -2.50
C TYR A 138 -3.87 8.31 -3.11
N MET A 139 -4.09 9.38 -2.38
CA MET A 139 -3.70 10.73 -2.76
C MET A 139 -3.14 11.48 -1.55
N ALA A 140 -2.06 12.23 -1.76
CA ALA A 140 -1.47 13.11 -0.75
C ALA A 140 -0.76 14.29 -1.43
N PRO A 141 -0.57 15.43 -0.75
CA PRO A 141 0.30 16.49 -1.24
C PRO A 141 1.73 15.99 -1.46
N VAL A 142 2.36 16.36 -2.58
CA VAL A 142 3.78 16.02 -2.83
C VAL A 142 4.67 16.56 -1.71
N SER A 143 4.40 17.76 -1.21
CA SER A 143 5.17 18.36 -0.11
C SER A 143 5.21 17.48 1.14
N PHE A 144 4.07 16.88 1.51
CA PHE A 144 3.99 15.94 2.63
C PHE A 144 4.86 14.70 2.40
N ILE A 145 4.74 14.06 1.22
CA ILE A 145 5.54 12.88 0.90
C ILE A 145 7.04 13.23 0.82
N GLN A 146 7.36 14.38 0.21
CA GLN A 146 8.75 14.84 0.06
C GLN A 146 9.42 15.11 1.41
N GLU A 147 8.72 15.75 2.33
CA GLU A 147 9.20 15.99 3.69
C GLU A 147 9.52 14.67 4.39
N MET A 148 8.63 13.70 4.32
CA MET A 148 8.81 12.40 4.94
C MET A 148 9.94 11.57 4.32
N MET A 149 10.10 11.62 2.99
CA MET A 149 11.12 10.85 2.25
C MET A 149 12.53 11.43 2.39
N GLY A 150 12.65 12.72 2.66
CA GLY A 150 13.93 13.40 2.82
C GLY A 150 14.61 13.80 1.50
N SER A 151 15.79 14.42 1.60
CA SER A 151 16.47 15.11 0.50
C SER A 151 17.05 14.18 -0.58
N ASN A 152 17.29 12.91 -0.27
CA ASN A 152 17.80 11.94 -1.26
C ASN A 152 16.70 11.38 -2.17
N TRP A 153 15.45 11.78 -1.95
CA TRP A 153 14.31 11.45 -2.79
C TRP A 153 13.79 12.69 -3.52
N THR A 154 13.36 12.49 -4.74
CA THR A 154 12.53 13.44 -5.48
C THR A 154 11.15 12.81 -5.68
N VAL A 155 10.10 13.51 -5.29
CA VAL A 155 8.71 13.06 -5.52
C VAL A 155 8.18 13.78 -6.75
N ALA A 156 8.11 13.06 -7.87
CA ALA A 156 7.67 13.61 -9.15
C ALA A 156 6.16 13.49 -9.33
N SER A 157 5.51 14.58 -9.69
CA SER A 157 4.08 14.66 -9.97
C SER A 157 3.79 15.81 -10.95
N GLU A 158 2.69 15.72 -11.70
CA GLU A 158 2.27 16.70 -12.70
C GLU A 158 1.67 17.98 -12.07
N ASP A 159 1.08 17.88 -10.89
CA ASP A 159 0.25 18.95 -10.31
C ASP A 159 0.41 19.12 -8.77
N GLY A 160 1.51 18.63 -8.21
CA GLY A 160 1.76 18.69 -6.77
C GLY A 160 0.95 17.70 -5.93
N THR A 161 0.20 16.79 -6.56
CA THR A 161 -0.52 15.70 -5.89
C THR A 161 0.13 14.37 -6.21
N PHE A 162 0.60 13.67 -5.18
CA PHE A 162 1.07 12.30 -5.30
C PHE A 162 -0.13 11.35 -5.36
N ARG A 163 -0.11 10.44 -6.33
CA ARG A 163 -1.14 9.42 -6.56
C ARG A 163 -0.51 8.04 -6.55
N GLY A 164 -1.15 7.11 -5.85
CA GLY A 164 -0.71 5.72 -5.73
C GLY A 164 -1.89 4.78 -5.46
N MET A 165 -1.58 3.53 -5.17
CA MET A 165 -2.56 2.54 -4.73
C MET A 165 -2.21 2.09 -3.32
N ALA A 166 -3.01 2.47 -2.32
CA ALA A 166 -2.83 2.00 -0.96
C ALA A 166 -3.25 0.54 -0.84
N VAL A 167 -2.46 -0.23 -0.08
CA VAL A 167 -2.80 -1.60 0.32
C VAL A 167 -3.55 -1.53 1.63
N THR A 168 -4.82 -1.91 1.60
CA THR A 168 -5.67 -1.99 2.79
C THR A 168 -5.63 -3.40 3.36
N GLY A 169 -5.70 -3.49 4.66
CA GLY A 169 -5.71 -4.75 5.40
C GLY A 169 -6.26 -4.55 6.80
N GLY A 170 -5.98 -5.49 7.66
CA GLY A 170 -6.39 -5.43 9.05
C GLY A 170 -6.00 -6.68 9.80
N ASP A 171 -6.23 -6.64 11.10
CA ASP A 171 -6.13 -7.80 11.96
C ASP A 171 -7.45 -8.56 11.91
N PHE A 172 -7.37 -9.79 11.37
CA PHE A 172 -8.53 -10.64 11.14
C PHE A 172 -8.51 -11.82 12.11
N VAL A 173 -9.69 -12.20 12.55
CA VAL A 173 -9.91 -13.37 13.41
C VAL A 173 -10.95 -14.29 12.81
N ASN A 174 -11.00 -15.53 13.29
CA ASN A 174 -12.12 -16.41 12.96
C ASN A 174 -13.40 -15.84 13.55
N LYS A 175 -14.50 -15.89 12.80
CA LYS A 175 -15.81 -15.39 13.25
C LYS A 175 -16.36 -16.11 14.50
N SER A 176 -15.78 -17.27 14.86
CA SER A 176 -16.11 -18.01 16.07
C SER A 176 -15.27 -17.61 17.29
N MET A 177 -14.41 -16.58 17.17
CA MET A 177 -13.69 -16.04 18.32
C MET A 177 -14.69 -15.59 19.37
N ASP A 178 -14.32 -15.76 20.64
CA ASP A 178 -15.10 -15.23 21.75
C ASP A 178 -15.25 -13.70 21.65
N GLU A 179 -16.46 -13.20 21.89
CA GLU A 179 -16.76 -11.79 21.71
C GLU A 179 -15.98 -10.89 22.66
N GLU A 180 -15.83 -11.32 23.90
CA GLU A 180 -15.07 -10.55 24.89
C GLU A 180 -13.59 -10.52 24.56
N LEU A 181 -13.02 -11.63 24.09
CA LEU A 181 -11.63 -11.66 23.62
C LEU A 181 -11.42 -10.72 22.42
N ALA A 182 -12.32 -10.75 21.45
CA ALA A 182 -12.26 -9.85 20.27
C ALA A 182 -12.38 -8.38 20.71
N TYR A 183 -13.25 -8.07 21.66
CA TYR A 183 -13.37 -6.75 22.25
C TYR A 183 -12.06 -6.30 22.91
N GLN A 184 -11.47 -7.12 23.78
CA GLN A 184 -10.23 -6.77 24.50
C GLN A 184 -9.05 -6.57 23.54
N LEU A 185 -8.92 -7.42 22.50
CA LEU A 185 -7.88 -7.26 21.48
C LEU A 185 -8.04 -5.95 20.71
N THR A 186 -9.26 -5.64 20.27
CA THR A 186 -9.53 -4.41 19.52
C THR A 186 -9.29 -3.17 20.38
N ARG A 187 -9.76 -3.18 21.61
CA ARG A 187 -9.55 -2.12 22.59
C ARG A 187 -8.06 -1.87 22.85
N ALA A 188 -7.29 -2.95 23.03
CA ALA A 188 -5.85 -2.85 23.22
C ALA A 188 -5.15 -2.16 22.03
N HIS A 189 -5.56 -2.45 20.79
CA HIS A 189 -5.04 -1.74 19.60
C HIS A 189 -5.40 -0.25 19.60
N ILE A 190 -6.68 0.07 19.89
CA ILE A 190 -7.16 1.46 19.93
C ILE A 190 -6.38 2.27 20.97
N GLU A 191 -6.23 1.73 22.18
CA GLU A 191 -5.56 2.41 23.29
C GLU A 191 -4.04 2.58 23.08
N ASN A 192 -3.42 1.75 22.23
CA ASN A 192 -1.98 1.73 22.04
C ASN A 192 -1.52 2.17 20.62
N VAL A 193 -2.39 2.78 19.81
CA VAL A 193 -2.07 3.15 18.43
C VAL A 193 -0.83 4.06 18.33
N ASP A 194 -0.66 5.00 19.25
CA ASP A 194 0.51 5.91 19.26
C ASP A 194 1.79 5.15 19.62
N ALA A 195 1.73 4.20 20.55
CA ALA A 195 2.86 3.32 20.86
C ALA A 195 3.22 2.43 19.67
N ILE A 196 2.23 1.90 18.94
CA ILE A 196 2.44 1.13 17.72
C ILE A 196 3.14 1.99 16.66
N LYS A 197 2.69 3.23 16.44
CA LYS A 197 3.31 4.17 15.50
C LYS A 197 4.75 4.53 15.89
N ALA A 198 5.05 4.59 17.18
CA ALA A 198 6.38 4.91 17.69
C ALA A 198 7.41 3.78 17.50
N ILE A 199 6.98 2.54 17.22
CA ILE A 199 7.89 1.38 17.04
C ILE A 199 8.84 1.61 15.85
N ALA A 200 8.32 2.22 14.76
CA ALA A 200 9.13 2.50 13.57
C ALA A 200 8.66 3.77 12.86
N PRO A 201 9.57 4.64 12.39
CA PRO A 201 9.21 5.94 11.79
C PRO A 201 8.19 5.85 10.66
N PHE A 202 8.27 4.83 9.79
CA PHE A 202 7.34 4.68 8.68
C PHE A 202 5.89 4.42 9.13
N MET A 203 5.68 3.89 10.32
CA MET A 203 4.33 3.61 10.84
C MET A 203 3.56 4.90 11.13
N ALA A 204 4.25 6.01 11.35
CA ALA A 204 3.60 7.32 11.52
C ALA A 204 2.88 7.81 10.25
N THR A 205 3.27 7.32 9.07
CA THR A 205 2.68 7.70 7.78
C THR A 205 1.60 6.74 7.31
N LEU A 206 1.38 5.64 8.03
CA LEU A 206 0.34 4.66 7.73
C LEU A 206 -0.95 4.99 8.49
N ASN A 207 -2.08 4.68 7.87
CA ASN A 207 -3.37 4.82 8.52
C ASN A 207 -3.65 3.58 9.38
N HIS A 208 -3.47 3.73 10.69
CA HIS A 208 -3.79 2.72 11.68
C HIS A 208 -5.15 3.02 12.32
N GLY A 209 -6.03 2.03 12.36
CA GLY A 209 -7.33 2.17 13.01
C GLY A 209 -8.28 3.15 12.33
N VAL A 210 -8.15 3.35 11.03
CA VAL A 210 -9.01 4.25 10.27
C VAL A 210 -10.27 3.52 9.85
N THR A 211 -11.41 3.97 10.34
CA THR A 211 -12.73 3.40 10.05
C THR A 211 -13.45 4.06 8.87
N ASP A 212 -12.86 5.08 8.26
CA ASP A 212 -13.39 5.71 7.04
C ASP A 212 -13.45 4.67 5.90
N PRO A 213 -14.64 4.37 5.35
CA PRO A 213 -14.81 3.38 4.29
C PRO A 213 -13.95 3.64 3.06
N LYS A 214 -13.72 4.91 2.70
CA LYS A 214 -12.92 5.29 1.53
C LYS A 214 -11.44 5.00 1.72
N VAL A 215 -10.94 5.13 2.94
CA VAL A 215 -9.52 4.91 3.28
C VAL A 215 -9.25 3.44 3.58
N ALA A 216 -10.12 2.79 4.33
CA ALA A 216 -10.00 1.38 4.71
C ALA A 216 -10.56 0.41 3.66
N GLY A 217 -11.27 0.91 2.65
CA GLY A 217 -11.92 0.09 1.63
C GLY A 217 -13.13 -0.70 2.13
N LEU A 218 -13.66 -0.35 3.29
CA LEU A 218 -14.82 -1.02 3.89
C LEU A 218 -16.06 -0.85 3.00
N CYS A 219 -16.96 -1.85 3.05
CA CYS A 219 -18.23 -1.84 2.30
C CYS A 219 -18.09 -1.86 0.77
N GLY A 220 -16.89 -2.04 0.27
CA GLY A 220 -16.59 -2.06 -1.15
C GLY A 220 -15.43 -3.02 -1.44
N PRO A 221 -14.22 -2.50 -1.69
CA PRO A 221 -13.06 -3.33 -2.00
C PRO A 221 -12.69 -4.34 -0.89
N ASN A 222 -13.01 -4.02 0.36
CA ASN A 222 -12.81 -4.92 1.49
C ASN A 222 -14.18 -5.38 2.04
N PRO A 223 -14.67 -6.55 1.66
CA PRO A 223 -16.01 -7.02 2.03
C PRO A 223 -16.08 -7.64 3.43
N VAL A 224 -14.96 -7.78 4.14
CA VAL A 224 -14.92 -8.40 5.47
C VAL A 224 -15.56 -7.47 6.49
N LYS A 225 -16.51 -8.00 7.25
CA LYS A 225 -17.21 -7.28 8.32
C LYS A 225 -16.45 -7.31 9.63
N PHE A 226 -16.69 -6.34 10.48
CA PHE A 226 -16.15 -6.34 11.83
C PHE A 226 -16.70 -7.50 12.66
N HIS A 227 -15.91 -7.97 13.62
CA HIS A 227 -16.36 -8.88 14.66
C HIS A 227 -17.30 -8.13 15.64
N PRO A 228 -18.36 -8.75 16.20
CA PRO A 228 -19.25 -8.06 17.15
C PRO A 228 -18.51 -7.40 18.30
N GLY A 229 -17.56 -8.09 18.93
CA GLY A 229 -16.73 -7.51 19.99
C GLY A 229 -15.88 -6.31 19.51
N ALA A 230 -15.41 -6.34 18.27
CA ALA A 230 -14.70 -5.19 17.69
C ALA A 230 -15.65 -4.00 17.45
N VAL A 231 -16.87 -4.23 16.97
CA VAL A 231 -17.89 -3.16 16.84
C VAL A 231 -18.08 -2.46 18.17
N ARG A 232 -18.28 -3.23 19.26
CA ARG A 232 -18.45 -2.67 20.59
C ARG A 232 -17.23 -1.82 21.01
N ALA A 233 -16.02 -2.30 20.82
CA ALA A 233 -14.80 -1.57 21.19
C ALA A 233 -14.66 -0.25 20.42
N TRP A 234 -14.93 -0.25 19.11
CA TRP A 234 -14.85 0.94 18.26
C TRP A 234 -15.91 1.98 18.64
N GLU A 235 -17.16 1.55 18.88
CA GLU A 235 -18.26 2.44 19.27
C GLU A 235 -18.04 3.05 20.67
N GLU A 236 -17.56 2.27 21.63
CA GLU A 236 -17.19 2.76 22.97
C GLU A 236 -16.02 3.76 22.92
N ALA A 237 -15.10 3.60 21.96
CA ALA A 237 -14.03 4.57 21.71
C ALA A 237 -14.48 5.82 20.93
N GLY A 238 -15.78 5.95 20.63
CA GLY A 238 -16.37 7.12 19.95
C GLY A 238 -16.27 7.09 18.44
N HIS A 239 -15.90 5.96 17.81
CA HIS A 239 -15.88 5.82 16.36
C HIS A 239 -17.23 5.35 15.82
N SER A 240 -17.69 5.99 14.74
CA SER A 240 -18.86 5.52 13.99
C SER A 240 -18.42 4.52 12.93
N LEU A 241 -18.94 3.31 12.97
CA LEU A 241 -18.74 2.31 11.94
C LEU A 241 -19.89 2.32 10.93
N PRO A 242 -19.62 2.19 9.61
CA PRO A 242 -20.68 2.09 8.61
C PRO A 242 -21.47 0.80 8.78
N ASP A 243 -22.81 0.86 8.64
CA ASP A 243 -23.70 -0.29 8.86
C ASP A 243 -23.36 -1.48 7.96
N CYS A 244 -22.91 -1.22 6.73
CA CYS A 244 -22.49 -2.26 5.80
C CYS A 244 -21.24 -3.04 6.26
N ALA A 245 -20.42 -2.48 7.17
CA ALA A 245 -19.26 -3.15 7.76
C ALA A 245 -19.56 -3.87 9.07
N LYS A 246 -20.76 -3.68 9.63
CA LYS A 246 -21.20 -4.41 10.83
C LYS A 246 -21.69 -5.82 10.49
N PRO A 247 -21.67 -6.76 11.42
CA PRO A 247 -22.09 -8.17 11.23
C PRO A 247 -23.46 -8.33 10.61
#